data_28f82d459d23da5813e406da11dd4a47
#
_entry.id   28f82d459d23da5813e406da11dd4a47
#
_cell.length_a   1.000
_cell.length_b   1.000
_cell.length_c   1.000
_cell.angle_alpha   90.00
_cell.angle_beta   90.00
_cell.angle_gamma   90.00
#
_symmetry.space_group_name_H-M   'P 1'
#
loop_
_entity.id
_entity.type
_entity.pdbx_description
1 polymer ?
#
loop_
_entity_poly.entity_id
_entity_poly.type
_entity_poly.pdbx_seq_one_letter_code
_entity_poly.pdbx_strand_id
1 'polypeptide(L)'
;MSRPATEDRFDDDDYPAYTMGRAAEMLGTTPAFLRALGDARLIEPLRSAGGHRRYSRYQLRIASRARELVDEGTPIEAACKIIILEDQLEEAQRINEELRASEAGSRDDRRSSP
;
A
#
# COMPACT_ATOMS: atom_id res chain seq x y z
N MET A 1 28.83 9.89 3.94
CA MET A 1 28.12 10.15 5.20
C MET A 1 26.85 9.33 5.24
N SER A 2 26.66 8.59 6.31
CA SER A 2 25.43 7.82 6.45
C SER A 2 24.27 8.75 6.83
N ARG A 3 23.10 8.51 6.24
CA ARG A 3 21.89 9.23 6.62
C ARG A 3 21.49 8.86 8.05
N PRO A 4 20.88 9.79 8.80
CA PRO A 4 20.29 9.42 10.08
C PRO A 4 19.23 8.33 9.85
N ALA A 5 19.17 7.36 10.75
CA ALA A 5 18.21 6.25 10.65
C ALA A 5 16.76 6.73 10.56
N THR A 6 16.47 7.91 11.14
CA THR A 6 15.14 8.54 11.10
C THR A 6 14.74 8.94 9.68
N GLU A 7 15.67 9.48 8.88
CA GLU A 7 15.38 9.86 7.49
C GLU A 7 15.09 8.63 6.63
N ASP A 8 15.88 7.57 6.79
CA ASP A 8 15.68 6.31 6.06
C ASP A 8 14.30 5.72 6.35
N ARG A 9 13.82 5.82 7.58
CA ARG A 9 12.50 5.33 7.98
C ARG A 9 11.36 6.16 7.35
N PHE A 10 11.51 7.47 7.28
CA PHE A 10 10.48 8.33 6.68
C PHE A 10 10.39 8.16 5.17
N ASP A 11 11.49 7.76 4.52
CA ASP A 11 11.51 7.45 3.08
C ASP A 11 10.92 6.08 2.77
N ASP A 12 10.78 5.20 3.77
CA ASP A 12 10.17 3.88 3.60
C ASP A 12 8.64 4.01 3.52
N ASP A 13 8.07 3.55 2.42
CA ASP A 13 6.62 3.55 2.21
C ASP A 13 5.86 2.74 3.26
N ASP A 14 6.49 1.74 3.85
CA ASP A 14 5.86 0.87 4.84
C ASP A 14 6.04 1.35 6.28
N TYR A 15 6.82 2.42 6.49
CA TYR A 15 7.04 2.93 7.84
C TYR A 15 5.79 3.64 8.36
N PRO A 16 5.31 3.30 9.57
CA PRO A 16 4.07 3.87 10.13
C PRO A 16 4.31 5.26 10.73
N ALA A 17 4.51 6.26 9.88
CA ALA A 17 4.92 7.61 10.28
C ALA A 17 3.75 8.52 10.69
N TYR A 18 2.52 8.21 10.26
CA TYR A 18 1.40 9.14 10.35
C TYR A 18 0.37 8.72 11.40
N THR A 19 -0.04 9.68 12.25
CA THR A 19 -1.16 9.47 13.18
C THR A 19 -2.48 9.40 12.41
N MET A 20 -3.51 8.85 13.05
CA MET A 20 -4.86 8.83 12.46
C MET A 20 -5.35 10.25 12.14
N GLY A 21 -5.17 11.20 13.04
CA GLY A 21 -5.58 12.60 12.81
C GLY A 21 -4.88 13.21 11.63
N ARG A 22 -3.55 13.02 11.52
CA ARG A 22 -2.78 13.55 10.40
C ARG A 22 -3.18 12.87 9.08
N ALA A 23 -3.35 11.55 9.10
CA ALA A 23 -3.79 10.79 7.94
C ALA A 23 -5.14 11.27 7.42
N ALA A 24 -6.10 11.46 8.32
CA ALA A 24 -7.43 11.97 7.96
C ALA A 24 -7.34 13.37 7.33
N GLU A 25 -6.51 14.23 7.90
CA GLU A 25 -6.27 15.59 7.38
C GLU A 25 -5.68 15.54 5.97
N MET A 26 -4.63 14.77 5.78
CA MET A 26 -3.95 14.65 4.48
C MET A 26 -4.87 14.10 3.39
N LEU A 27 -5.75 13.19 3.74
CA LEU A 27 -6.70 12.58 2.80
C LEU A 27 -7.99 13.40 2.66
N GLY A 28 -8.16 14.44 3.47
CA GLY A 28 -9.39 15.22 3.48
C GLY A 28 -10.61 14.39 3.89
N THR A 29 -10.44 13.47 4.81
CA THR A 29 -11.48 12.58 5.28
C THR A 29 -11.60 12.64 6.81
N THR A 30 -12.27 11.68 7.41
CA THR A 30 -12.49 11.62 8.86
C THR A 30 -11.82 10.39 9.48
N PRO A 31 -11.49 10.43 10.79
CA PRO A 31 -11.05 9.22 11.49
C PRO A 31 -12.04 8.07 11.40
N ALA A 32 -13.35 8.35 11.36
CA ALA A 32 -14.38 7.33 11.21
C ALA A 32 -14.23 6.56 9.91
N PHE A 33 -13.89 7.24 8.81
CA PHE A 33 -13.63 6.60 7.52
C PHE A 33 -12.43 5.63 7.61
N LEU A 34 -11.34 6.10 8.23
CA LEU A 34 -10.14 5.26 8.42
C LEU A 34 -10.43 4.03 9.29
N ARG A 35 -11.24 4.19 10.34
CA ARG A 35 -11.67 3.07 11.19
C ARG A 35 -12.49 2.06 10.39
N ALA A 36 -13.39 2.55 9.53
CA ALA A 36 -14.20 1.69 8.67
C ALA A 36 -13.33 0.88 7.70
N LEU A 37 -12.27 1.46 7.16
CA LEU A 37 -11.31 0.73 6.32
C LEU A 37 -10.58 -0.35 7.14
N GLY A 38 -10.28 -0.08 8.40
CA GLY A 38 -9.70 -1.06 9.31
C GLY A 38 -10.66 -2.22 9.60
N ASP A 39 -11.93 -1.90 9.84
CA ASP A 39 -12.98 -2.90 10.08
C ASP A 39 -13.20 -3.80 8.86
N ALA A 40 -13.07 -3.24 7.66
CA ALA A 40 -13.16 -3.97 6.40
C ALA A 40 -11.85 -4.72 6.07
N ARG A 41 -10.83 -4.60 6.91
CA ARG A 41 -9.52 -5.24 6.77
C ARG A 41 -8.73 -4.83 5.52
N LEU A 42 -9.04 -3.67 4.97
CA LEU A 42 -8.26 -3.12 3.88
C LEU A 42 -6.92 -2.57 4.39
N ILE A 43 -6.95 -1.89 5.52
CA ILE A 43 -5.79 -1.27 6.14
C ILE A 43 -5.72 -1.72 7.60
N GLU A 44 -4.61 -2.37 7.98
CA GLU A 44 -4.34 -2.71 9.37
C GLU A 44 -3.23 -1.79 9.88
N PRO A 45 -3.58 -0.69 10.59
CA PRO A 45 -2.58 0.23 11.07
C PRO A 45 -1.72 -0.39 12.16
N LEU A 46 -0.44 -0.05 12.17
CA LEU A 46 0.43 -0.42 13.27
C LEU A 46 0.10 0.48 14.47
N ARG A 47 0.34 -0.02 15.67
CA ARG A 47 0.12 0.75 16.88
C ARG A 47 1.45 1.19 17.47
N SER A 48 1.49 2.45 17.94
CA SER A 48 2.64 2.95 18.68
C SER A 48 2.71 2.27 20.06
N ALA A 49 3.78 2.52 20.79
CA ALA A 49 3.98 2.00 22.14
C ALA A 49 2.83 2.37 23.09
N GLY A 50 2.16 3.51 22.86
CA GLY A 50 0.99 3.95 23.60
C GLY A 50 -0.34 3.39 23.09
N GLY A 51 -0.35 2.49 22.13
CA GLY A 51 -1.55 1.88 21.58
C GLY A 51 -2.26 2.71 20.52
N HIS A 52 -1.69 3.82 20.08
CA HIS A 52 -2.28 4.70 19.07
C HIS A 52 -2.00 4.17 17.66
N ARG A 53 -2.99 4.27 16.78
CA ARG A 53 -2.89 3.83 15.39
C ARG A 53 -1.92 4.70 14.61
N ARG A 54 -1.08 4.04 13.78
CA ARG A 54 -0.13 4.71 12.88
C ARG A 54 -0.28 4.15 11.49
N TYR A 55 -0.15 5.01 10.49
CA TYR A 55 -0.33 4.67 9.08
C TYR A 55 0.94 4.94 8.29
N SER A 56 1.22 4.09 7.32
CA SER A 56 2.33 4.28 6.37
C SER A 56 1.86 5.07 5.14
N ARG A 57 2.80 5.54 4.34
CA ARG A 57 2.48 6.20 3.06
C ARG A 57 1.75 5.25 2.11
N TYR A 58 2.16 3.99 2.08
CA TYR A 58 1.47 2.96 1.28
C TYR A 58 0.01 2.85 1.70
N GLN A 59 -0.25 2.78 3.00
CA GLN A 59 -1.61 2.70 3.53
C GLN A 59 -2.43 3.95 3.20
N LEU A 60 -1.81 5.12 3.21
CA LEU A 60 -2.48 6.37 2.82
C LEU A 60 -2.87 6.36 1.33
N ARG A 61 -2.04 5.80 0.45
CA ARG A 61 -2.39 5.65 -0.96
C ARG A 61 -3.60 4.73 -1.15
N ILE A 62 -3.63 3.62 -0.42
CA ILE A 62 -4.75 2.69 -0.43
C ILE A 62 -6.03 3.38 0.07
N ALA A 63 -5.93 4.12 1.16
CA ALA A 63 -7.07 4.86 1.72
C ALA A 63 -7.58 5.94 0.75
N SER A 64 -6.68 6.61 0.05
CA SER A 64 -7.03 7.61 -0.97
C SER A 64 -7.83 6.97 -2.11
N ARG A 65 -7.41 5.80 -2.56
CA ARG A 65 -8.12 5.06 -3.61
C ARG A 65 -9.52 4.63 -3.15
N ALA A 66 -9.62 4.15 -1.91
CA ALA A 66 -10.92 3.79 -1.33
C ALA A 66 -11.85 4.99 -1.27
N ARG A 67 -11.33 6.13 -0.89
CA ARG A 67 -12.11 7.35 -0.82
C ARG A 67 -12.64 7.77 -2.20
N GLU A 68 -11.81 7.69 -3.23
CA GLU A 68 -12.24 7.99 -4.59
C GLU A 68 -13.44 7.13 -5.00
N LEU A 69 -13.38 5.83 -4.74
CA LEU A 69 -14.46 4.91 -5.07
C LEU A 69 -15.74 5.22 -4.29
N VAL A 70 -15.62 5.53 -3.02
CA VAL A 70 -16.78 5.89 -2.17
C VAL A 70 -17.38 7.19 -2.65
N ASP A 71 -16.58 8.18 -3.02
CA ASP A 71 -17.04 9.47 -3.53
C ASP A 71 -17.77 9.30 -4.87
N GLU A 72 -17.41 8.31 -5.66
CA GLU A 72 -18.08 7.96 -6.93
C GLU A 72 -19.39 7.17 -6.71
N GLY A 73 -19.70 6.82 -5.48
CA GLY A 73 -20.94 6.12 -5.13
C GLY A 73 -20.76 4.64 -4.83
N THR A 74 -19.53 4.12 -4.82
CA THR A 74 -19.28 2.72 -4.50
C THR A 74 -19.42 2.51 -2.98
N PRO A 75 -20.21 1.53 -2.51
CA PRO A 75 -20.27 1.20 -1.09
C PRO A 75 -18.88 0.83 -0.56
N ILE A 76 -18.58 1.20 0.68
CA ILE A 76 -17.26 1.03 1.28
C ILE A 76 -16.76 -0.43 1.24
N GLU A 77 -17.65 -1.39 1.49
CA GLU A 77 -17.28 -2.81 1.45
C GLU A 77 -16.88 -3.24 0.04
N ALA A 78 -17.61 -2.80 -0.97
CA ALA A 78 -17.29 -3.08 -2.37
C ALA A 78 -16.00 -2.38 -2.78
N ALA A 79 -15.79 -1.13 -2.35
CA ALA A 79 -14.56 -0.39 -2.61
C ALA A 79 -13.34 -1.13 -2.08
N CYS A 80 -13.44 -1.65 -0.86
CA CYS A 80 -12.34 -2.42 -0.24
C CYS A 80 -12.03 -3.70 -1.03
N LYS A 81 -13.04 -4.42 -1.47
CA LYS A 81 -12.85 -5.63 -2.30
C LYS A 81 -12.19 -5.31 -3.64
N ILE A 82 -12.61 -4.22 -4.27
CA ILE A 82 -12.02 -3.78 -5.55
C ILE A 82 -10.52 -3.51 -5.36
N ILE A 83 -10.15 -2.79 -4.32
CA ILE A 83 -8.76 -2.42 -4.06
C ILE A 83 -7.91 -3.66 -3.76
N ILE A 84 -8.42 -4.58 -2.95
CA ILE A 84 -7.71 -5.84 -2.67
C ILE A 84 -7.46 -6.61 -3.96
N LEU A 85 -8.44 -6.68 -4.85
CA LEU A 85 -8.31 -7.36 -6.13
C LEU A 85 -7.34 -6.64 -7.06
N GLU A 86 -7.36 -5.31 -7.10
CA GLU A 86 -6.40 -4.51 -7.87
C GLU A 86 -4.98 -4.78 -7.41
N ASP A 87 -4.76 -4.80 -6.09
CA ASP A 87 -3.45 -5.06 -5.50
C ASP A 87 -2.95 -6.48 -5.84
N GLN A 88 -3.82 -7.46 -5.74
CA GLN A 88 -3.50 -8.84 -6.10
C GLN A 88 -3.15 -8.98 -7.59
N LEU A 89 -3.89 -8.26 -8.44
CA LEU A 89 -3.63 -8.27 -9.88
C LEU A 89 -2.26 -7.65 -10.20
N GLU A 90 -1.95 -6.50 -9.61
CA GLU A 90 -0.66 -5.84 -9.79
C GLU A 90 0.49 -6.75 -9.36
N GLU A 91 0.35 -7.41 -8.22
CA GLU A 91 1.35 -8.34 -7.71
C GLU A 91 1.54 -9.53 -8.66
N ALA A 92 0.44 -10.10 -9.15
CA ALA A 92 0.49 -11.22 -10.10
C ALA A 92 1.16 -10.80 -11.41
N GLN A 93 0.87 -9.60 -11.90
CA GLN A 93 1.48 -9.06 -13.13
C GLN A 93 2.98 -8.85 -12.94
N ARG A 94 3.39 -8.32 -11.79
CA ARG A 94 4.79 -8.09 -11.45
C ARG A 94 5.57 -9.42 -11.42
N ILE A 95 5.03 -10.41 -10.77
CA ILE A 95 5.64 -11.75 -10.68
C ILE A 95 5.75 -12.35 -12.10
N ASN A 96 4.72 -12.20 -12.91
CA ASN A 96 4.70 -12.73 -14.27
C ASN A 96 5.76 -12.07 -15.16
N GLU A 97 5.92 -10.75 -15.02
CA GLU A 97 6.98 -10.01 -15.73
C GLU A 97 8.37 -10.45 -15.31
N GLU A 98 8.60 -10.64 -14.01
CA GLU A 98 9.87 -11.15 -13.47
C GLU A 98 10.19 -12.54 -14.01
N LEU A 99 9.20 -13.42 -14.06
CA LEU A 99 9.38 -14.77 -14.63
C LEU A 99 9.70 -14.73 -16.11
N ARG A 100 9.02 -13.87 -16.87
CA ARG A 100 9.30 -13.69 -18.30
C ARG A 100 10.72 -13.15 -18.54
N ALA A 101 11.14 -12.18 -17.74
CA ALA A 101 12.49 -11.63 -17.81
C ALA A 101 13.53 -12.69 -17.49
N SER A 102 13.30 -13.51 -16.47
CA SER A 102 14.17 -14.62 -16.08
C SER A 102 14.27 -15.67 -17.19
N GLU A 103 13.15 -16.03 -17.81
CA GLU A 103 13.12 -16.98 -18.93
C GLU A 103 13.85 -16.43 -20.15
N ALA A 104 13.66 -15.15 -20.48
CA ALA A 104 14.35 -14.50 -21.59
C ALA A 104 15.86 -14.46 -21.36
N GLY A 105 16.31 -14.12 -20.14
CA GLY A 105 17.71 -14.13 -19.77
C GLY A 105 18.31 -15.53 -19.87
N SER A 106 17.59 -16.53 -19.42
CA SER A 106 18.01 -17.94 -19.50
C SER A 106 18.13 -18.43 -20.94
N ARG A 107 17.21 -18.02 -21.82
CA ARG A 107 17.26 -18.35 -23.25
C ARG A 107 18.44 -17.68 -23.94
N ASP A 108 18.73 -16.43 -23.63
CA ASP A 108 19.86 -15.70 -24.17
C ASP A 108 21.18 -16.36 -23.76
N ASP A 109 21.30 -16.77 -22.52
CA ASP A 109 22.47 -17.53 -22.03
C ASP A 109 22.66 -18.83 -22.78
N ARG A 110 21.60 -19.56 -23.07
CA ARG A 110 21.64 -20.79 -23.85
C ARG A 110 22.07 -20.55 -25.30
N ARG A 111 21.64 -19.43 -25.90
CA ARG A 111 22.01 -19.05 -27.28
C ARG A 111 23.47 -18.65 -27.40
N SER A 112 24.02 -18.05 -26.35
CA SER A 112 25.41 -17.62 -26.34
C SER A 112 26.39 -18.73 -25.98
N SER A 113 25.91 -19.90 -25.58
CA SER A 113 26.77 -21.07 -25.33
C SER A 113 27.18 -21.71 -26.64
N PRO A 114 28.47 -21.96 -26.82
CA PRO A 114 28.97 -22.65 -28.01
C PRO A 114 28.50 -24.09 -28.11
#